data_b6facc3a4ea68681d02faa30e2318ec0
#
_entry.id   b6facc3a4ea68681d02faa30e2318ec0
#
_cell.length_a   1.000
_cell.length_b   1.000
_cell.length_c   1.000
_cell.angle_alpha   90.00
_cell.angle_beta   90.00
_cell.angle_gamma   90.00
#
_symmetry.space_group_name_H-M   'P 1'
#
loop_
_entity.id
_entity.type
_entity.pdbx_description
1 polymer ?
#
loop_
_entity_poly.entity_id
_entity_poly.type
_entity_poly.pdbx_seq_one_letter_code
_entity_poly.pdbx_strand_id
1 'polypeptide(L)'
;AEACHSGSFIDPEHRISQSGRVVIASTAAYAVAYASQHGGAVFSDAFVAALNRGMSLYGGFQEGQATAQTAHPDQRPWLDGDGDGIPNEQADEEIAQRRGFAYAGTLEGQEKWPPYVVWARVRDLRDGQGVIEAEVQDDQGVLSVWAVVYPPSYRPPDPDETEELVQEDLLTVELLDQDGDDVYTARYPSFDEPGEYRIVVYAVDQEGLEGRPKGFKLRRVYLPLVLRHSD
;
A
#
# COMPACT_ATOMS: atom_id res chain seq x y z
N ALA A 1 -1.11 12.76 11.10
CA ALA A 1 0.12 13.34 10.52
C ALA A 1 0.60 12.47 9.37
N GLU A 2 1.02 13.09 8.27
CA GLU A 2 1.56 12.41 7.10
C GLU A 2 2.93 13.01 6.78
N ALA A 3 3.97 12.30 7.18
CA ALA A 3 5.38 12.61 6.93
C ALA A 3 6.22 11.42 7.39
N CYS A 4 7.46 11.33 6.94
CA CYS A 4 8.46 10.51 7.61
C CYS A 4 8.55 10.90 9.09
N HIS A 5 8.80 9.94 9.95
CA HIS A 5 8.89 10.14 11.40
C HIS A 5 7.63 10.73 12.07
N SER A 6 6.46 10.71 11.39
CA SER A 6 5.24 11.33 11.93
C SER A 6 4.77 10.74 13.27
N GLY A 7 5.20 9.53 13.62
CA GLY A 7 4.98 8.94 14.93
C GLY A 7 5.60 9.74 16.08
N SER A 8 6.60 10.62 15.80
CA SER A 8 7.14 11.53 16.81
C SER A 8 6.11 12.50 17.39
N PHE A 9 4.98 12.71 16.70
CA PHE A 9 3.86 13.47 17.27
C PHE A 9 3.08 12.71 18.36
N ILE A 10 3.27 11.39 18.46
CA ILE A 10 2.73 10.52 19.51
C ILE A 10 3.76 10.38 20.63
N ASP A 11 4.28 11.49 21.10
CA ASP A 11 5.23 11.55 22.20
C ASP A 11 4.63 12.42 23.30
N PRO A 12 4.50 11.91 24.54
CA PRO A 12 3.96 12.67 25.64
C PRO A 12 4.77 13.95 25.93
N GLU A 13 6.06 13.97 25.58
CA GLU A 13 6.92 15.15 25.75
C GLU A 13 6.50 16.31 24.83
N HIS A 14 6.00 16.01 23.62
CA HIS A 14 5.56 17.01 22.64
C HIS A 14 4.13 17.50 22.85
N ARG A 15 3.37 16.92 23.80
CA ARG A 15 2.01 17.32 24.21
C ARG A 15 0.95 17.33 23.11
N ILE A 16 1.17 16.63 22.01
CA ILE A 16 0.13 16.42 20.99
C ILE A 16 -0.79 15.28 21.42
N SER A 17 -0.22 14.19 21.91
CA SER A 17 -0.95 13.12 22.57
C SER A 17 -1.43 13.59 23.93
N GLN A 18 -2.73 13.64 24.12
CA GLN A 18 -3.41 14.08 25.33
C GLN A 18 -4.75 13.37 25.45
N SER A 19 -5.20 13.15 26.66
CA SER A 19 -6.55 12.65 26.93
C SER A 19 -7.61 13.46 26.18
N GLY A 20 -8.50 12.74 25.50
CA GLY A 20 -9.55 13.31 24.67
C GLY A 20 -9.17 13.55 23.20
N ARG A 21 -7.94 13.36 22.81
CA ARG A 21 -7.49 13.42 21.41
C ARG A 21 -7.22 12.02 20.87
N VAL A 22 -7.43 11.86 19.58
CA VAL A 22 -6.93 10.72 18.81
C VAL A 22 -5.86 11.26 17.87
N VAL A 23 -4.65 10.71 17.96
CA VAL A 23 -3.53 11.07 17.10
C VAL A 23 -3.25 9.87 16.18
N ILE A 24 -3.24 10.12 14.89
CA ILE A 24 -2.95 9.11 13.88
C ILE A 24 -1.74 9.59 13.08
N ALA A 25 -0.72 8.75 12.99
CA ALA A 25 0.49 8.98 12.23
C ALA A 25 0.63 7.92 11.14
N SER A 26 0.99 8.35 9.94
CA SER A 26 1.17 7.45 8.79
C SER A 26 2.31 6.46 8.96
N THR A 27 3.25 6.75 9.86
CA THR A 27 4.37 5.87 10.18
C THR A 27 4.89 6.09 11.60
N ALA A 28 5.75 5.18 12.08
CA ALA A 28 6.41 5.27 13.37
C ALA A 28 7.45 6.42 13.42
N ALA A 29 7.85 6.81 14.63
CA ALA A 29 8.85 7.86 14.85
C ALA A 29 10.25 7.53 14.25
N TYR A 30 10.52 6.26 13.99
CA TYR A 30 11.79 5.76 13.43
C TYR A 30 11.68 5.24 12.01
N ALA A 31 10.59 5.54 11.30
CA ALA A 31 10.32 4.98 9.97
C ALA A 31 9.94 6.06 8.96
N VAL A 32 10.06 5.74 7.68
CA VAL A 32 9.64 6.60 6.58
C VAL A 32 8.17 6.39 6.22
N ALA A 33 7.57 7.39 5.60
CA ALA A 33 6.28 7.31 4.93
C ALA A 33 6.48 7.46 3.43
N TYR A 34 5.62 6.83 2.64
CA TYR A 34 5.76 6.76 1.19
C TYR A 34 4.66 7.54 0.49
N ALA A 35 5.06 8.26 -0.57
CA ALA A 35 4.13 8.89 -1.48
C ALA A 35 3.39 7.85 -2.31
N SER A 36 2.13 8.10 -2.62
CA SER A 36 1.40 7.32 -3.62
C SER A 36 1.82 7.71 -5.02
N GLN A 37 1.67 6.81 -5.98
CA GLN A 37 2.04 7.07 -7.37
C GLN A 37 1.15 8.12 -8.06
N HIS A 38 0.00 8.45 -7.47
CA HIS A 38 -0.91 9.47 -7.97
C HIS A 38 -0.75 10.83 -7.28
N GLY A 39 0.35 11.06 -6.56
CA GLY A 39 0.69 12.35 -5.98
C GLY A 39 0.08 12.61 -4.60
N GLY A 40 -0.45 11.59 -3.95
CA GLY A 40 -0.88 11.59 -2.54
C GLY A 40 0.09 10.88 -1.63
N ALA A 41 -0.41 10.23 -0.60
CA ALA A 41 0.36 9.46 0.36
C ALA A 41 -0.31 8.11 0.65
N VAL A 42 0.44 7.04 0.55
CA VAL A 42 -0.09 5.65 0.56
C VAL A 42 -1.03 5.37 1.74
N PHE A 43 -0.66 5.81 2.94
CA PHE A 43 -1.50 5.63 4.12
C PHE A 43 -2.72 6.56 4.10
N SER A 44 -2.51 7.87 3.85
CA SER A 44 -3.57 8.86 3.99
C SER A 44 -4.64 8.73 2.92
N ASP A 45 -4.29 8.34 1.70
CA ASP A 45 -5.24 8.15 0.61
C ASP A 45 -6.24 7.03 0.99
N ALA A 46 -5.75 5.88 1.45
CA ALA A 46 -6.61 4.78 1.90
C ALA A 46 -7.40 5.11 3.18
N PHE A 47 -6.77 5.80 4.14
CA PHE A 47 -7.42 6.26 5.36
C PHE A 47 -8.60 7.18 5.07
N VAL A 48 -8.38 8.21 4.24
CA VAL A 48 -9.42 9.19 3.89
C VAL A 48 -10.53 8.52 3.06
N ALA A 49 -10.19 7.66 2.12
CA ALA A 49 -11.16 6.89 1.35
C ALA A 49 -12.06 6.04 2.26
N ALA A 50 -11.51 5.39 3.27
CA ALA A 50 -12.27 4.62 4.25
C ALA A 50 -13.22 5.50 5.09
N LEU A 51 -12.76 6.69 5.51
CA LEU A 51 -13.60 7.64 6.24
C LEU A 51 -14.74 8.18 5.37
N ASN A 52 -14.49 8.41 4.09
CA ASN A 52 -15.53 8.83 3.14
C ASN A 52 -16.63 7.76 2.94
N ARG A 53 -16.29 6.48 3.16
CA ARG A 53 -17.26 5.37 3.22
C ARG A 53 -18.00 5.26 4.57
N GLY A 54 -17.76 6.18 5.49
CA GLY A 54 -18.43 6.20 6.81
C GLY A 54 -17.78 5.29 7.86
N MET A 55 -16.57 4.81 7.63
CA MET A 55 -15.86 4.03 8.63
C MET A 55 -15.45 4.88 9.83
N SER A 56 -15.28 4.23 10.98
CA SER A 56 -14.71 4.86 12.18
C SER A 56 -13.24 5.26 11.96
N LEU A 57 -12.67 6.08 12.85
CA LEU A 57 -11.24 6.40 12.80
C LEU A 57 -10.37 5.15 12.87
N TYR A 58 -10.76 4.15 13.66
CA TYR A 58 -10.05 2.87 13.72
C TYR A 58 -10.20 2.06 12.43
N GLY A 59 -11.41 2.00 11.86
CA GLY A 59 -11.61 1.33 10.57
C GLY A 59 -10.78 1.98 9.46
N GLY A 60 -10.76 3.31 9.39
CA GLY A 60 -9.89 4.04 8.47
C GLY A 60 -8.41 3.76 8.72
N PHE A 61 -7.97 3.77 9.98
CA PHE A 61 -6.60 3.43 10.35
C PHE A 61 -6.20 2.02 9.89
N GLN A 62 -7.06 1.02 10.08
CA GLN A 62 -6.80 -0.35 9.63
C GLN A 62 -6.65 -0.44 8.11
N GLU A 63 -7.50 0.27 7.34
CA GLU A 63 -7.38 0.32 5.87
C GLU A 63 -6.08 0.99 5.44
N GLY A 64 -5.75 2.15 6.00
CA GLY A 64 -4.50 2.85 5.73
C GLY A 64 -3.27 2.00 6.08
N GLN A 65 -3.29 1.35 7.26
CA GLN A 65 -2.20 0.47 7.71
C GLN A 65 -2.03 -0.74 6.78
N ALA A 66 -3.12 -1.41 6.43
CA ALA A 66 -3.06 -2.58 5.56
C ALA A 66 -2.59 -2.22 4.15
N THR A 67 -3.02 -1.08 3.60
CA THR A 67 -2.57 -0.57 2.31
C THR A 67 -1.09 -0.22 2.35
N ALA A 68 -0.66 0.56 3.34
CA ALA A 68 0.73 0.94 3.51
C ALA A 68 1.65 -0.27 3.68
N GLN A 69 1.31 -1.22 4.56
CA GLN A 69 2.14 -2.42 4.78
C GLN A 69 2.13 -3.42 3.63
N THR A 70 1.10 -3.41 2.78
CA THR A 70 1.10 -4.21 1.54
C THR A 70 2.08 -3.64 0.54
N ALA A 71 2.05 -2.33 0.34
CA ALA A 71 2.95 -1.62 -0.56
C ALA A 71 4.39 -1.55 0.00
N HIS A 72 4.52 -1.18 1.26
CA HIS A 72 5.78 -0.90 1.95
C HIS A 72 5.79 -1.57 3.33
N PRO A 73 6.27 -2.82 3.45
CA PRO A 73 6.22 -3.60 4.71
C PRO A 73 7.00 -2.97 5.88
N ASP A 74 7.86 -2.02 5.62
CA ASP A 74 8.62 -1.23 6.59
C ASP A 74 7.87 0.01 7.11
N GLN A 75 6.83 0.49 6.43
CA GLN A 75 5.96 1.54 6.93
C GLN A 75 5.12 1.03 8.11
N ARG A 76 5.16 1.74 9.25
CA ARG A 76 4.56 1.33 10.53
C ARG A 76 3.62 2.43 11.05
N PRO A 77 2.37 2.51 10.60
CA PRO A 77 1.42 3.49 11.10
C PRO A 77 1.16 3.34 12.60
N TRP A 78 1.00 4.47 13.27
CA TRP A 78 0.72 4.57 14.70
C TRP A 78 -0.61 5.27 14.98
N LEU A 79 -1.33 4.77 15.96
CA LEU A 79 -2.58 5.31 16.50
C LEU A 79 -2.44 5.44 18.01
N ASP A 80 -2.65 6.63 18.54
CA ASP A 80 -2.83 6.91 19.97
C ASP A 80 -4.25 7.47 20.15
N GLY A 81 -5.12 6.68 20.74
CA GLY A 81 -6.54 6.99 20.90
C GLY A 81 -6.89 7.57 22.25
N ASP A 82 -6.19 7.20 23.31
CA ASP A 82 -6.45 7.63 24.69
C ASP A 82 -5.56 8.79 25.14
N GLY A 83 -4.47 9.06 24.40
CA GLY A 83 -3.60 10.20 24.58
C GLY A 83 -2.55 9.99 25.66
N ASP A 84 -2.15 8.75 25.90
CA ASP A 84 -1.10 8.41 26.86
C ASP A 84 0.32 8.39 26.23
N GLY A 85 0.39 8.45 24.88
CA GLY A 85 1.64 8.47 24.11
C GLY A 85 2.22 7.09 23.84
N ILE A 86 1.48 6.02 24.10
CA ILE A 86 1.86 4.64 23.77
C ILE A 86 0.98 4.18 22.61
N PRO A 87 1.50 4.06 21.39
CA PRO A 87 0.65 3.80 20.23
C PRO A 87 0.26 2.33 20.06
N ASN A 88 -0.88 2.13 19.43
CA ASN A 88 -1.40 0.83 18.99
C ASN A 88 -1.74 -0.15 20.13
N GLU A 89 -2.22 0.36 21.23
CA GLU A 89 -2.78 -0.42 22.32
C GLU A 89 -4.28 -0.68 22.12
N GLN A 90 -4.84 -1.64 22.86
CA GLN A 90 -6.27 -1.96 22.77
C GLN A 90 -7.15 -0.76 23.16
N ALA A 91 -6.71 0.06 24.12
CA ALA A 91 -7.42 1.28 24.55
C ALA A 91 -7.56 2.28 23.41
N ASP A 92 -6.52 2.44 22.58
CA ASP A 92 -6.51 3.30 21.40
C ASP A 92 -7.55 2.86 20.39
N GLU A 93 -7.56 1.55 20.10
CA GLU A 93 -8.48 0.96 19.16
C GLU A 93 -9.94 1.15 19.59
N GLU A 94 -10.25 0.87 20.87
CA GLU A 94 -11.60 1.00 21.42
C GLU A 94 -12.12 2.45 21.36
N ILE A 95 -11.25 3.44 21.59
CA ILE A 95 -11.60 4.85 21.53
C ILE A 95 -11.78 5.30 20.08
N ALA A 96 -10.85 4.96 19.19
CA ALA A 96 -10.90 5.32 17.79
C ALA A 96 -12.07 4.64 17.06
N GLN A 97 -12.47 3.41 17.48
CA GLN A 97 -13.64 2.71 16.95
C GLN A 97 -14.96 3.46 17.20
N ARG A 98 -15.05 4.20 18.30
CA ARG A 98 -16.26 4.97 18.68
C ARG A 98 -16.26 6.37 18.10
N ARG A 99 -15.23 6.77 17.37
CA ARG A 99 -15.07 8.08 16.77
C ARG A 99 -15.05 7.98 15.25
N GLY A 100 -15.66 8.94 14.61
CA GLY A 100 -15.71 9.08 13.17
C GLY A 100 -16.03 10.53 12.81
N PHE A 101 -16.04 10.82 11.52
CA PHE A 101 -16.57 12.10 11.07
C PHE A 101 -18.10 12.00 11.00
N ALA A 102 -18.78 12.90 11.70
CA ALA A 102 -20.21 13.12 11.47
C ALA A 102 -20.35 13.74 10.07
N TYR A 103 -20.56 12.92 9.07
CA TYR A 103 -20.89 13.42 7.75
C TYR A 103 -22.30 13.96 7.78
N ALA A 104 -22.45 15.27 7.64
CA ALA A 104 -23.74 15.94 7.58
C ALA A 104 -24.39 15.83 6.18
N GLY A 105 -24.09 14.80 5.44
CA GLY A 105 -24.68 14.49 4.15
C GLY A 105 -24.86 13.00 4.04
N THR A 106 -26.09 12.53 4.15
CA THR A 106 -26.47 11.25 3.60
C THR A 106 -26.18 11.30 2.11
N LEU A 107 -25.11 10.64 1.70
CA LEU A 107 -24.99 10.16 0.34
C LEU A 107 -26.05 9.06 0.19
N GLU A 108 -27.31 9.47 0.10
CA GLU A 108 -28.37 8.57 -0.32
C GLU A 108 -28.04 8.10 -1.72
N GLY A 109 -27.65 6.85 -1.84
CA GLY A 109 -27.90 6.12 -3.03
C GLY A 109 -26.74 5.63 -3.86
N GLN A 110 -25.47 5.73 -3.47
CA GLN A 110 -24.44 4.92 -4.12
C GLN A 110 -23.25 4.73 -3.17
N GLU A 111 -23.20 3.57 -2.55
CA GLU A 111 -21.95 3.08 -2.00
C GLU A 111 -21.02 2.81 -3.20
N LYS A 112 -20.04 3.69 -3.39
CA LYS A 112 -19.02 3.55 -4.40
C LYS A 112 -17.86 2.79 -3.76
N TRP A 113 -17.61 1.63 -4.27
CA TRP A 113 -16.53 0.79 -3.79
C TRP A 113 -15.29 0.99 -4.66
N PRO A 114 -14.11 1.12 -4.09
CA PRO A 114 -12.90 1.13 -4.89
C PRO A 114 -12.65 -0.25 -5.54
N PRO A 115 -11.89 -0.30 -6.64
CA PRO A 115 -11.63 -1.54 -7.35
C PRO A 115 -10.93 -2.55 -6.46
N TYR A 116 -11.22 -3.83 -6.67
CA TYR A 116 -10.69 -4.93 -5.89
C TYR A 116 -9.84 -5.86 -6.77
N VAL A 117 -8.56 -6.00 -6.43
CA VAL A 117 -7.67 -6.98 -7.07
C VAL A 117 -7.95 -8.36 -6.51
N VAL A 118 -8.62 -9.19 -7.26
CA VAL A 118 -9.03 -10.55 -6.86
C VAL A 118 -7.81 -11.44 -6.70
N TRP A 119 -6.98 -11.51 -7.73
CA TRP A 119 -5.70 -12.21 -7.70
C TRP A 119 -4.68 -11.52 -8.62
N ALA A 120 -3.39 -11.82 -8.36
CA ALA A 120 -2.30 -11.39 -9.22
C ALA A 120 -1.21 -12.47 -9.26
N ARG A 121 -0.51 -12.59 -10.39
CA ARG A 121 0.57 -13.57 -10.60
C ARG A 121 1.51 -13.17 -11.74
N VAL A 122 2.62 -13.90 -11.86
CA VAL A 122 3.48 -13.91 -13.06
C VAL A 122 3.34 -15.25 -13.78
N ARG A 123 3.16 -15.21 -15.09
CA ARG A 123 3.19 -16.40 -15.95
C ARG A 123 4.27 -16.30 -17.03
N ASP A 124 4.52 -17.39 -17.72
CA ASP A 124 5.43 -17.49 -18.88
C ASP A 124 6.84 -16.97 -18.63
N LEU A 125 7.34 -17.16 -17.38
CA LEU A 125 8.67 -16.70 -17.00
C LEU A 125 9.76 -17.49 -17.74
N ARG A 126 10.41 -16.84 -18.72
CA ARG A 126 11.50 -17.39 -19.53
C ARG A 126 12.55 -16.32 -19.79
N ASP A 127 13.81 -16.68 -19.71
CA ASP A 127 14.95 -15.81 -20.06
C ASP A 127 14.87 -14.40 -19.44
N GLY A 128 14.42 -14.30 -18.18
CA GLY A 128 14.28 -13.03 -17.48
C GLY A 128 13.01 -12.25 -17.82
N GLN A 129 12.17 -12.74 -18.71
CA GLN A 129 10.93 -12.10 -19.09
C GLN A 129 9.73 -12.87 -18.55
N GLY A 130 8.65 -12.16 -18.22
CA GLY A 130 7.41 -12.76 -17.75
C GLY A 130 6.22 -11.88 -18.08
N VAL A 131 5.02 -12.41 -17.87
CA VAL A 131 3.77 -11.66 -17.98
C VAL A 131 3.18 -11.52 -16.58
N ILE A 132 3.02 -10.28 -16.13
CA ILE A 132 2.27 -9.97 -14.92
C ILE A 132 0.79 -9.97 -15.31
N GLU A 133 -0.03 -10.67 -14.56
CA GLU A 133 -1.48 -10.76 -14.74
C GLU A 133 -2.18 -10.45 -13.43
N ALA A 134 -3.31 -9.74 -13.49
CA ALA A 134 -4.19 -9.51 -12.36
C ALA A 134 -5.65 -9.48 -12.81
N GLU A 135 -6.53 -10.14 -12.07
CA GLU A 135 -7.97 -9.94 -12.19
C GLU A 135 -8.39 -8.81 -11.26
N VAL A 136 -9.10 -7.82 -11.83
CA VAL A 136 -9.57 -6.65 -11.08
C VAL A 136 -11.06 -6.47 -11.33
N GLN A 137 -11.84 -6.37 -10.25
CA GLN A 137 -13.28 -6.14 -10.30
C GLN A 137 -13.63 -4.80 -9.70
N ASP A 138 -14.60 -4.14 -10.30
CA ASP A 138 -15.16 -2.87 -9.87
C ASP A 138 -16.63 -2.72 -10.28
N ASP A 139 -17.41 -1.93 -9.54
CA ASP A 139 -18.84 -1.71 -9.81
C ASP A 139 -19.11 -0.52 -10.75
N GLN A 140 -18.12 0.37 -10.92
CA GLN A 140 -18.21 1.58 -11.78
C GLN A 140 -17.28 1.51 -12.99
N GLY A 141 -16.42 0.52 -13.07
CA GLY A 141 -15.42 0.33 -14.11
C GLY A 141 -14.03 0.82 -13.74
N VAL A 142 -13.05 0.00 -14.05
CA VAL A 142 -11.64 0.25 -13.78
C VAL A 142 -11.09 1.29 -14.76
N LEU A 143 -10.41 2.32 -14.26
CA LEU A 143 -9.74 3.34 -15.06
C LEU A 143 -8.33 2.89 -15.46
N SER A 144 -7.54 2.42 -14.49
CA SER A 144 -6.20 1.93 -14.76
C SER A 144 -5.77 0.86 -13.75
N VAL A 145 -4.89 -0.03 -14.21
CA VAL A 145 -4.22 -1.06 -13.38
C VAL A 145 -2.72 -1.00 -13.68
N TRP A 146 -1.89 -1.02 -12.63
CA TRP A 146 -0.44 -1.05 -12.80
C TRP A 146 0.21 -1.93 -11.75
N ALA A 147 1.44 -2.35 -12.01
CA ALA A 147 2.27 -3.10 -11.09
C ALA A 147 3.57 -2.36 -10.81
N VAL A 148 3.98 -2.35 -9.54
CA VAL A 148 5.32 -1.94 -9.11
C VAL A 148 6.13 -3.18 -8.80
N VAL A 149 7.32 -3.28 -9.39
CA VAL A 149 8.21 -4.43 -9.24
C VAL A 149 9.43 -4.04 -8.41
N TYR A 150 9.55 -4.66 -7.24
CA TYR A 150 10.68 -4.53 -6.33
C TYR A 150 11.67 -5.67 -6.58
N PRO A 151 12.85 -5.41 -7.14
CA PRO A 151 13.85 -6.44 -7.40
C PRO A 151 14.50 -6.93 -6.11
N PRO A 152 15.20 -8.07 -6.12
CA PRO A 152 15.92 -8.59 -4.94
C PRO A 152 16.99 -7.64 -4.40
N SER A 153 17.55 -6.79 -5.26
CA SER A 153 18.52 -5.75 -4.90
C SER A 153 17.90 -4.53 -4.23
N TYR A 154 16.58 -4.34 -4.31
CA TYR A 154 15.90 -3.20 -3.71
C TYR A 154 16.19 -3.10 -2.21
N ARG A 155 16.49 -1.90 -1.76
CA ARG A 155 16.64 -1.54 -0.35
C ARG A 155 15.74 -0.35 -0.06
N PRO A 156 14.90 -0.42 0.98
CA PRO A 156 14.16 0.75 1.44
C PRO A 156 15.13 1.90 1.73
N PRO A 157 14.70 3.15 1.55
CA PRO A 157 15.50 4.31 1.94
C PRO A 157 15.79 4.30 3.42
N ASP A 158 16.93 4.88 3.79
CA ASP A 158 17.31 5.01 5.19
C ASP A 158 16.40 6.03 5.89
N PRO A 159 15.69 5.66 6.96
CA PRO A 159 14.85 6.59 7.69
C PRO A 159 15.61 7.81 8.22
N ASP A 160 16.86 7.65 8.59
CA ASP A 160 17.68 8.73 9.18
C ASP A 160 18.14 9.76 8.14
N GLU A 161 18.00 9.46 6.84
CA GLU A 161 18.44 10.33 5.74
C GLU A 161 17.31 11.18 5.14
N THR A 162 16.04 10.98 5.53
CA THR A 162 14.91 11.72 4.94
C THR A 162 13.85 12.12 5.95
N GLU A 163 13.37 13.36 5.85
CA GLU A 163 12.23 13.91 6.59
C GLU A 163 10.98 14.04 5.73
N GLU A 164 11.08 13.86 4.42
CA GLU A 164 10.00 13.99 3.45
C GLU A 164 9.42 12.62 3.06
N LEU A 165 8.25 12.64 2.42
CA LEU A 165 7.69 11.43 1.82
C LEU A 165 8.64 10.87 0.77
N VAL A 166 8.92 9.58 0.89
CA VAL A 166 9.78 8.89 -0.07
C VAL A 166 9.01 8.63 -1.35
N GLN A 167 9.53 9.16 -2.45
CA GLN A 167 9.10 8.80 -3.78
C GLN A 167 10.11 7.80 -4.37
N GLU A 168 9.66 6.58 -4.62
CA GLU A 168 10.51 5.53 -5.16
C GLU A 168 10.60 5.61 -6.69
N ASP A 169 11.83 5.58 -7.22
CA ASP A 169 12.09 5.43 -8.66
C ASP A 169 12.12 3.95 -9.04
N LEU A 170 10.98 3.29 -8.91
CA LEU A 170 10.79 1.88 -9.24
C LEU A 170 10.09 1.72 -10.59
N LEU A 171 10.44 0.64 -11.28
CA LEU A 171 9.78 0.36 -12.55
C LEU A 171 8.31 0.04 -12.33
N THR A 172 7.48 0.92 -12.85
CA THR A 172 6.03 0.78 -12.90
C THR A 172 5.62 0.27 -14.28
N VAL A 173 4.75 -0.73 -14.30
CA VAL A 173 4.26 -1.35 -15.54
C VAL A 173 2.75 -1.26 -15.58
N GLU A 174 2.20 -0.57 -16.57
CA GLU A 174 0.77 -0.52 -16.82
C GLU A 174 0.28 -1.88 -17.34
N LEU A 175 -0.79 -2.40 -16.75
CA LEU A 175 -1.47 -3.62 -17.17
C LEU A 175 -2.72 -3.25 -17.97
N LEU A 176 -2.96 -3.93 -19.08
CA LEU A 176 -4.07 -3.67 -19.98
C LEU A 176 -4.99 -4.89 -20.08
N ASP A 177 -6.28 -4.65 -20.00
CA ASP A 177 -7.31 -5.61 -20.39
C ASP A 177 -7.59 -5.42 -21.90
N GLN A 178 -7.17 -6.39 -22.71
CA GLN A 178 -7.26 -6.29 -24.17
C GLN A 178 -8.53 -6.93 -24.75
N ASP A 179 -9.13 -7.84 -24.02
CA ASP A 179 -10.26 -8.66 -24.46
C ASP A 179 -11.55 -8.44 -23.64
N GLY A 180 -11.48 -7.63 -22.58
CA GLY A 180 -12.64 -7.23 -21.78
C GLY A 180 -13.10 -8.33 -20.83
N ASP A 181 -12.16 -9.15 -20.34
CA ASP A 181 -12.42 -10.26 -19.42
C ASP A 181 -12.06 -9.96 -17.97
N ASP A 182 -11.79 -8.67 -17.64
CA ASP A 182 -11.35 -8.16 -16.35
C ASP A 182 -9.96 -8.68 -15.91
N VAL A 183 -9.18 -9.29 -16.83
CA VAL A 183 -7.82 -9.75 -16.60
C VAL A 183 -6.82 -8.81 -17.28
N TYR A 184 -6.16 -8.03 -16.48
CA TYR A 184 -5.18 -7.03 -16.91
C TYR A 184 -3.80 -7.66 -17.01
N THR A 185 -3.09 -7.42 -18.11
CA THR A 185 -1.81 -8.07 -18.40
C THR A 185 -0.77 -7.09 -18.88
N ALA A 186 0.51 -7.35 -18.51
CA ALA A 186 1.67 -6.65 -19.06
C ALA A 186 2.89 -7.55 -19.14
N ARG A 187 3.73 -7.34 -20.17
CA ARG A 187 5.06 -7.94 -20.24
C ARG A 187 6.03 -7.18 -19.38
N TYR A 188 6.73 -7.89 -18.51
CA TYR A 188 7.85 -7.37 -17.75
C TYR A 188 9.16 -7.99 -18.26
N PRO A 189 10.13 -7.17 -18.72
CA PRO A 189 11.30 -7.68 -19.44
C PRO A 189 12.48 -8.09 -18.55
N SER A 190 12.48 -7.76 -17.25
CA SER A 190 13.72 -7.74 -16.45
C SER A 190 13.61 -8.46 -15.11
N PHE A 191 13.11 -9.70 -15.09
CA PHE A 191 13.26 -10.59 -13.95
C PHE A 191 14.67 -11.24 -13.97
N ASP A 192 15.76 -10.46 -14.02
CA ASP A 192 17.10 -10.94 -14.30
C ASP A 192 17.92 -11.25 -13.04
N GLU A 193 17.52 -10.72 -11.89
CA GLU A 193 18.24 -10.96 -10.63
C GLU A 193 17.83 -12.29 -9.99
N PRO A 194 18.79 -13.03 -9.40
CA PRO A 194 18.48 -14.16 -8.55
C PRO A 194 17.93 -13.68 -7.21
N GLY A 195 16.86 -14.31 -6.72
CA GLY A 195 16.28 -13.96 -5.43
C GLY A 195 14.78 -13.83 -5.46
N GLU A 196 14.24 -13.10 -4.51
CA GLU A 196 12.82 -12.87 -4.35
C GLU A 196 12.44 -11.46 -4.82
N TYR A 197 11.60 -11.39 -5.84
CA TYR A 197 10.91 -10.16 -6.26
C TYR A 197 9.65 -10.01 -5.44
N ARG A 198 9.35 -8.79 -5.03
CA ARG A 198 8.03 -8.38 -4.53
C ARG A 198 7.34 -7.60 -5.63
N ILE A 199 6.11 -7.96 -5.95
CA ILE A 199 5.30 -7.31 -6.97
C ILE A 199 4.02 -6.85 -6.29
N VAL A 200 3.65 -5.59 -6.50
CA VAL A 200 2.44 -5.00 -5.93
C VAL A 200 1.60 -4.45 -7.06
N VAL A 201 0.36 -4.93 -7.17
CA VAL A 201 -0.61 -4.49 -8.17
C VAL A 201 -1.56 -3.49 -7.53
N TYR A 202 -1.79 -2.40 -8.24
CA TYR A 202 -2.69 -1.30 -7.88
C TYR A 202 -3.78 -1.18 -8.95
N ALA A 203 -4.92 -0.65 -8.54
CA ALA A 203 -6.01 -0.33 -9.44
C ALA A 203 -6.74 0.93 -8.98
N VAL A 204 -7.22 1.72 -9.93
CA VAL A 204 -8.05 2.90 -9.70
C VAL A 204 -9.27 2.84 -10.62
N ASP A 205 -10.43 3.25 -10.10
CA ASP A 205 -11.69 3.31 -10.85
C ASP A 205 -11.84 4.61 -11.65
N GLN A 206 -12.91 4.71 -12.42
CA GLN A 206 -13.22 5.90 -13.23
C GLN A 206 -13.57 7.15 -12.39
N GLU A 207 -13.78 7.00 -11.10
CA GLU A 207 -14.05 8.09 -10.18
C GLU A 207 -12.80 8.55 -9.41
N GLY A 208 -11.68 7.85 -9.61
CA GLY A 208 -10.40 8.13 -8.97
C GLY A 208 -10.25 7.50 -7.59
N LEU A 209 -11.10 6.51 -7.22
CA LEU A 209 -10.91 5.75 -5.99
C LEU A 209 -9.85 4.66 -6.21
N GLU A 210 -8.83 4.66 -5.37
CA GLU A 210 -7.78 3.65 -5.40
C GLU A 210 -8.15 2.46 -4.50
N GLY A 211 -8.08 1.25 -5.08
CA GLY A 211 -8.31 0.01 -4.36
C GLY A 211 -7.14 -0.39 -3.48
N ARG A 212 -7.40 -1.30 -2.53
CA ARG A 212 -6.31 -1.89 -1.73
C ARG A 212 -5.35 -2.64 -2.65
N PRO A 213 -4.05 -2.32 -2.64
CA PRO A 213 -3.08 -3.00 -3.48
C PRO A 213 -2.93 -4.47 -3.11
N LYS A 214 -2.58 -5.29 -4.11
CA LYS A 214 -2.33 -6.73 -3.96
C LYS A 214 -0.85 -7.04 -4.12
N GLY A 215 -0.19 -7.38 -3.02
CA GLY A 215 1.21 -7.80 -3.04
C GLY A 215 1.36 -9.33 -3.20
N PHE A 216 2.36 -9.76 -3.99
CA PHE A 216 2.78 -11.16 -4.06
C PHE A 216 4.28 -11.27 -4.32
N LYS A 217 4.83 -12.48 -4.14
CA LYS A 217 6.26 -12.76 -4.26
C LYS A 217 6.53 -13.70 -5.41
N LEU A 218 7.58 -13.40 -6.17
CA LEU A 218 8.13 -14.27 -7.22
C LEU A 218 9.57 -14.64 -6.85
N ARG A 219 9.84 -15.92 -6.65
CA ARG A 219 11.21 -16.39 -6.37
C ARG A 219 11.87 -16.92 -7.62
N ARG A 220 13.02 -16.33 -7.96
CA ARG A 220 13.84 -16.77 -9.07
C ARG A 220 15.11 -17.47 -8.56
N VAL A 221 15.30 -18.72 -8.97
CA VAL A 221 16.47 -19.51 -8.62
C VAL A 221 17.22 -19.84 -9.89
N TYR A 222 18.50 -19.46 -9.95
CA TYR A 222 19.40 -19.95 -10.98
C TYR A 222 20.03 -21.26 -10.51
N LEU A 223 19.78 -22.34 -11.23
CA LEU A 223 20.55 -23.57 -11.04
C LEU A 223 21.89 -23.38 -11.74
N PRO A 224 23.04 -23.54 -11.07
CA PRO A 224 24.32 -23.49 -11.73
C PRO A 224 24.40 -24.61 -12.78
N LEU A 225 24.77 -24.23 -13.99
CA LEU A 225 24.99 -25.21 -15.08
C LEU A 225 26.26 -26.02 -14.72
N VAL A 226 26.07 -27.22 -14.23
CA VAL A 226 27.19 -28.15 -14.04
C VAL A 226 27.54 -28.71 -15.40
N LEU A 227 28.51 -28.11 -16.09
CA LEU A 227 29.12 -28.69 -17.26
C LEU A 227 29.93 -29.92 -16.80
N ARG A 228 29.39 -31.12 -17.02
CA ARG A 228 30.18 -32.32 -16.92
C ARG A 228 31.13 -32.34 -18.13
N HIS A 229 32.42 -32.14 -17.89
CA HIS A 229 33.44 -32.54 -18.86
C HIS A 229 33.40 -34.06 -18.92
N SER A 230 33.06 -34.61 -20.07
CA SER A 230 33.28 -36.00 -20.37
C SER A 230 34.74 -36.10 -20.80
N ASP A 231 35.53 -36.82 -20.00
CA ASP A 231 36.87 -37.27 -20.37
C ASP A 231 36.78 -38.32 -21.48
#